data_94ce285b80cd787b7e84ecc3b30e3021
#
_entry.id   94ce285b80cd787b7e84ecc3b30e3021
#
_cell.length_a   1.000
_cell.length_b   1.000
_cell.length_c   1.000
_cell.angle_alpha   90.00
_cell.angle_beta   90.00
_cell.angle_gamma   90.00
#
_symmetry.space_group_name_H-M   'P 1'
#
loop_
_entity.id
_entity.type
_entity.pdbx_description
1 polymer ?
#
loop_
_entity_poly.entity_id
_entity_poly.type
_entity_poly.pdbx_seq_one_letter_code
_entity_poly.pdbx_strand_id
1 'polypeptide(L)'
;MANDAVTLGDPIEQLLADPLVRLVMTADRVDPDVLRAQLLSIAGRRLALRQAVLAASEVKVSLEPDPAGPYRPAVGIALFNDRGEVFVARRLDRAQDGWQMPQGGIEPGEAPLDAALRELREEIGTDKATVIAESHSWMRYELPAHLVGKVWGGRWRGQQQKWFAMRFLGQDSEINLVTAHPEFFTWRWAPAASVAELIVGFKRQLYLAVLQEFGHLATPDDTTHDAAGSPSRPQRPG
;
A
#
# COMPACT_ATOMS: atom_id res chain seq x y z
N MET A 1 -29.60 -26.13 -11.77
CA MET A 1 -29.68 -24.94 -10.93
C MET A 1 -28.72 -23.92 -11.53
N ALA A 2 -29.28 -22.88 -12.11
CA ALA A 2 -28.53 -21.86 -12.82
C ALA A 2 -27.71 -21.06 -11.83
N ASN A 3 -26.41 -20.92 -12.10
CA ASN A 3 -25.47 -20.12 -11.36
C ASN A 3 -25.64 -18.68 -11.86
N ASP A 4 -26.41 -17.86 -11.14
CA ASP A 4 -26.55 -16.43 -11.43
C ASP A 4 -25.20 -15.75 -11.18
N ALA A 5 -24.37 -15.72 -12.22
CA ALA A 5 -23.21 -14.85 -12.26
C ALA A 5 -23.73 -13.41 -12.38
N VAL A 6 -23.88 -12.72 -11.25
CA VAL A 6 -24.12 -11.27 -11.23
C VAL A 6 -22.95 -10.62 -11.98
N THR A 7 -23.21 -10.13 -13.17
CA THR A 7 -22.23 -9.41 -13.98
C THR A 7 -21.95 -8.05 -13.30
N LEU A 8 -20.69 -7.70 -13.13
CA LEU A 8 -20.24 -6.43 -12.53
C LEU A 8 -20.84 -5.16 -13.19
N GLY A 9 -21.43 -5.30 -14.40
CA GLY A 9 -22.12 -4.23 -15.11
C GLY A 9 -23.46 -3.85 -14.50
N ASP A 10 -24.22 -4.80 -13.94
CA ASP A 10 -25.60 -4.56 -13.51
C ASP A 10 -25.75 -3.48 -12.41
N PRO A 11 -24.93 -3.46 -11.34
CA PRO A 11 -25.02 -2.41 -10.32
C PRO A 11 -24.61 -1.03 -10.82
N ILE A 12 -23.64 -0.96 -11.73
CA ILE A 12 -23.17 0.29 -12.32
C ILE A 12 -24.24 0.86 -13.26
N GLU A 13 -24.88 0.02 -14.09
CA GLU A 13 -25.97 0.42 -14.96
C GLU A 13 -27.17 0.92 -14.16
N GLN A 14 -27.54 0.24 -13.07
CA GLN A 14 -28.60 0.66 -12.18
C GLN A 14 -28.29 2.02 -11.53
N LEU A 15 -27.06 2.23 -11.06
CA LEU A 15 -26.62 3.51 -10.50
C LEU A 15 -26.69 4.64 -11.52
N LEU A 16 -26.19 4.42 -12.73
CA LEU A 16 -26.21 5.44 -13.82
C LEU A 16 -27.60 5.67 -14.39
N ALA A 17 -28.54 4.76 -14.20
CA ALA A 17 -29.93 4.92 -14.60
C ALA A 17 -30.78 5.67 -13.56
N ASP A 18 -30.29 5.82 -12.32
CA ASP A 18 -31.01 6.50 -11.25
C ASP A 18 -31.28 7.96 -11.61
N PRO A 19 -32.55 8.44 -11.49
CA PRO A 19 -32.93 9.81 -11.87
C PRO A 19 -32.17 10.91 -11.10
N LEU A 20 -31.87 10.69 -9.82
CA LEU A 20 -31.14 11.63 -8.99
C LEU A 20 -29.66 11.70 -9.41
N VAL A 21 -29.04 10.56 -9.68
CA VAL A 21 -27.68 10.47 -10.19
C VAL A 21 -27.57 11.19 -11.53
N ARG A 22 -28.51 10.96 -12.44
CA ARG A 22 -28.57 11.67 -13.74
C ARG A 22 -28.72 13.18 -13.61
N LEU A 23 -29.54 13.61 -12.65
CA LEU A 23 -29.72 15.04 -12.38
C LEU A 23 -28.40 15.70 -11.93
N VAL A 24 -27.71 15.07 -10.97
CA VAL A 24 -26.40 15.54 -10.48
C VAL A 24 -25.36 15.55 -11.60
N MET A 25 -25.25 14.46 -12.37
CA MET A 25 -24.34 14.37 -13.50
C MET A 25 -24.58 15.48 -14.53
N THR A 26 -25.85 15.80 -14.80
CA THR A 26 -26.22 16.90 -15.71
C THR A 26 -25.80 18.26 -15.14
N ALA A 27 -26.03 18.51 -13.85
CA ALA A 27 -25.66 19.74 -13.16
C ALA A 27 -24.15 19.95 -13.17
N ASP A 28 -23.37 18.89 -12.94
CA ASP A 28 -21.90 18.91 -12.85
C ASP A 28 -21.22 18.70 -14.21
N ARG A 29 -21.99 18.57 -15.29
CA ARG A 29 -21.48 18.32 -16.67
C ARG A 29 -20.62 17.05 -16.77
N VAL A 30 -20.98 16.01 -16.03
CA VAL A 30 -20.31 14.72 -16.06
C VAL A 30 -20.88 13.88 -17.22
N ASP A 31 -19.98 13.39 -18.08
CA ASP A 31 -20.33 12.49 -19.18
C ASP A 31 -20.62 11.07 -18.61
N PRO A 32 -21.85 10.53 -18.81
CA PRO A 32 -22.22 9.20 -18.32
C PRO A 32 -21.32 8.08 -18.85
N ASP A 33 -20.88 8.15 -20.09
CA ASP A 33 -20.06 7.09 -20.70
C ASP A 33 -18.62 7.12 -20.17
N VAL A 34 -18.08 8.31 -19.91
CA VAL A 34 -16.78 8.48 -19.25
C VAL A 34 -16.83 7.95 -17.81
N LEU A 35 -17.87 8.34 -17.07
CA LEU A 35 -18.05 7.83 -15.69
C LEU A 35 -18.23 6.31 -15.64
N ARG A 36 -19.03 5.76 -16.56
CA ARG A 36 -19.20 4.31 -16.72
C ARG A 36 -17.85 3.61 -16.94
N ALA A 37 -17.04 4.10 -17.88
CA ALA A 37 -15.73 3.53 -18.18
C ALA A 37 -14.79 3.56 -16.98
N GLN A 38 -14.81 4.65 -16.20
CA GLN A 38 -14.04 4.78 -14.97
C GLN A 38 -14.50 3.78 -13.90
N LEU A 39 -15.81 3.68 -13.65
CA LEU A 39 -16.38 2.76 -12.68
C LEU A 39 -16.10 1.30 -13.04
N LEU A 40 -16.26 0.91 -14.31
CA LEU A 40 -15.91 -0.43 -14.80
C LEU A 40 -14.41 -0.73 -14.66
N SER A 41 -13.55 0.25 -14.92
CA SER A 41 -12.10 0.11 -14.73
C SER A 41 -11.75 -0.11 -13.26
N ILE A 42 -12.37 0.63 -12.33
CA ILE A 42 -12.17 0.48 -10.88
C ILE A 42 -12.68 -0.90 -10.42
N ALA A 43 -13.88 -1.27 -10.85
CA ALA A 43 -14.48 -2.56 -10.51
C ALA A 43 -13.66 -3.74 -11.04
N GLY A 44 -13.17 -3.66 -12.28
CA GLY A 44 -12.29 -4.67 -12.88
C GLY A 44 -10.97 -4.82 -12.13
N ARG A 45 -10.35 -3.71 -11.74
CA ARG A 45 -9.13 -3.72 -10.93
C ARG A 45 -9.37 -4.33 -9.54
N ARG A 46 -10.48 -4.00 -8.87
CA ARG A 46 -10.88 -4.62 -7.59
C ARG A 46 -11.12 -6.13 -7.72
N LEU A 47 -11.79 -6.55 -8.79
CA LEU A 47 -12.03 -7.98 -9.02
C LEU A 47 -10.73 -8.73 -9.31
N ALA A 48 -9.86 -8.18 -10.15
CA ALA A 48 -8.54 -8.77 -10.44
C ALA A 48 -7.68 -8.87 -9.17
N LEU A 49 -7.68 -7.82 -8.32
CA LEU A 49 -7.00 -7.85 -7.03
C LEU A 49 -7.59 -8.94 -6.12
N ARG A 50 -8.92 -9.03 -6.01
CA ARG A 50 -9.59 -10.06 -5.23
C ARG A 50 -9.31 -11.48 -5.73
N GLN A 51 -9.28 -11.69 -7.05
CA GLN A 51 -8.94 -12.99 -7.64
C GLN A 51 -7.46 -13.34 -7.43
N ALA A 52 -6.56 -12.36 -7.59
CA ALA A 52 -5.15 -12.54 -7.31
C ALA A 52 -4.90 -12.86 -5.83
N VAL A 53 -5.67 -12.25 -4.92
CA VAL A 53 -5.64 -12.54 -3.49
C VAL A 53 -6.17 -13.94 -3.17
N LEU A 54 -7.26 -14.38 -3.80
CA LEU A 54 -7.80 -15.74 -3.64
C LEU A 54 -6.83 -16.79 -4.18
N ALA A 55 -6.11 -16.49 -5.27
CA ALA A 55 -5.01 -17.31 -5.78
C ALA A 55 -3.76 -17.26 -4.89
N ALA A 56 -3.63 -16.23 -4.04
CA ALA A 56 -2.54 -16.05 -3.08
C ALA A 56 -2.67 -16.91 -1.81
N SER A 57 -3.61 -17.84 -1.74
CA SER A 57 -3.82 -18.75 -0.59
C SER A 57 -2.59 -19.61 -0.22
N GLU A 58 -1.48 -19.44 -0.93
CA GLU A 58 -0.20 -20.09 -0.63
C GLU A 58 0.75 -19.24 0.23
N VAL A 59 0.38 -18.01 0.63
CA VAL A 59 1.19 -17.24 1.59
C VAL A 59 1.12 -17.97 2.94
N LYS A 60 2.24 -18.58 3.30
CA LYS A 60 2.36 -19.25 4.59
C LYS A 60 2.34 -18.20 5.70
N VAL A 61 1.24 -18.15 6.40
CA VAL A 61 1.01 -17.26 7.53
C VAL A 61 1.38 -17.97 8.83
N SER A 62 2.06 -17.29 9.74
CA SER A 62 2.41 -17.79 11.07
C SER A 62 2.04 -16.74 12.11
N LEU A 63 1.56 -17.19 13.27
CA LEU A 63 1.23 -16.27 14.38
C LEU A 63 2.49 -15.73 15.06
N GLU A 64 3.57 -16.52 15.08
CA GLU A 64 4.84 -16.13 15.68
C GLU A 64 6.01 -16.40 14.73
N PRO A 65 7.10 -15.63 14.82
CA PRO A 65 8.32 -15.91 14.09
C PRO A 65 8.98 -17.15 14.68
N ASP A 66 9.59 -17.96 13.82
CA ASP A 66 10.50 -19.01 14.26
C ASP A 66 11.93 -18.45 14.24
N PRO A 67 12.50 -18.03 15.39
CA PRO A 67 13.82 -17.42 15.43
C PRO A 67 14.94 -18.42 15.07
N ALA A 68 14.68 -19.72 15.19
CA ALA A 68 15.60 -20.78 14.78
C ALA A 68 15.33 -21.29 13.35
N GLY A 69 14.27 -20.80 12.73
CA GLY A 69 13.84 -21.22 11.39
C GLY A 69 14.73 -20.66 10.26
N PRO A 70 14.50 -21.13 9.05
CA PRO A 70 15.28 -20.73 7.88
C PRO A 70 14.88 -19.37 7.30
N TYR A 71 14.06 -18.58 7.99
CA TYR A 71 13.58 -17.28 7.52
C TYR A 71 14.12 -16.14 8.38
N ARG A 72 14.65 -15.09 7.71
CA ARG A 72 15.14 -13.90 8.39
C ARG A 72 13.94 -13.12 8.97
N PRO A 73 13.91 -12.86 10.31
CA PRO A 73 12.94 -11.96 10.89
C PRO A 73 13.09 -10.55 10.30
N ALA A 74 11.98 -9.94 9.93
CA ALA A 74 11.98 -8.64 9.28
C ALA A 74 10.65 -7.91 9.50
N VAL A 75 10.61 -6.64 9.13
CA VAL A 75 9.42 -5.78 9.10
C VAL A 75 9.17 -5.23 7.71
N GLY A 76 7.93 -4.88 7.44
CA GLY A 76 7.55 -4.11 6.27
C GLY A 76 6.60 -2.98 6.66
N ILE A 77 6.59 -1.91 5.88
CA ILE A 77 5.82 -0.70 6.14
C ILE A 77 4.95 -0.39 4.93
N ALA A 78 3.63 -0.40 5.10
CA ALA A 78 2.69 0.16 4.16
C ALA A 78 2.42 1.61 4.57
N LEU A 79 3.21 2.55 4.03
CA LEU A 79 3.11 3.96 4.33
C LEU A 79 2.10 4.62 3.40
N PHE A 80 1.02 5.18 3.95
CA PHE A 80 -0.04 5.86 3.23
C PHE A 80 0.06 7.38 3.38
N ASN A 81 -0.14 8.13 2.30
CA ASN A 81 -0.34 9.57 2.37
C ASN A 81 -1.81 9.93 2.69
N ASP A 82 -2.12 11.23 2.75
CA ASP A 82 -3.46 11.77 2.97
C ASP A 82 -4.46 11.42 1.83
N ARG A 83 -3.96 11.14 0.63
CA ARG A 83 -4.77 10.70 -0.52
C ARG A 83 -5.01 9.20 -0.57
N GLY A 84 -4.51 8.45 0.42
CA GLY A 84 -4.62 6.98 0.46
C GLY A 84 -3.71 6.26 -0.54
N GLU A 85 -2.70 6.95 -1.09
CA GLU A 85 -1.68 6.33 -1.94
C GLU A 85 -0.57 5.74 -1.07
N VAL A 86 0.09 4.69 -1.58
CA VAL A 86 1.15 3.94 -0.89
C VAL A 86 2.52 4.41 -1.38
N PHE A 87 3.44 4.64 -0.45
CA PHE A 87 4.84 4.90 -0.76
C PHE A 87 5.49 3.67 -1.38
N VAL A 88 6.14 3.85 -2.52
CA VAL A 88 6.98 2.84 -3.16
C VAL A 88 8.28 3.47 -3.65
N ALA A 89 9.37 2.72 -3.53
CA ALA A 89 10.70 3.18 -3.92
C ALA A 89 11.45 2.11 -4.72
N ARG A 90 12.50 2.51 -5.45
CA ARG A 90 13.37 1.62 -6.22
C ARG A 90 14.76 1.60 -5.60
N ARG A 91 15.32 0.40 -5.48
CA ARG A 91 16.61 0.17 -4.87
C ARG A 91 17.77 0.62 -5.75
N LEU A 92 18.82 1.14 -5.10
CA LEU A 92 20.10 1.51 -5.74
C LEU A 92 20.86 0.28 -6.30
N ASP A 93 20.89 -0.80 -5.51
CA ASP A 93 21.66 -2.01 -5.85
C ASP A 93 20.97 -2.91 -6.89
N ARG A 94 19.69 -2.67 -7.18
CA ARG A 94 18.85 -3.46 -8.07
C ARG A 94 17.88 -2.58 -8.85
N ALA A 95 18.41 -1.60 -9.56
CA ALA A 95 17.61 -0.62 -10.30
C ALA A 95 16.65 -1.23 -11.34
N GLN A 96 16.91 -2.46 -11.80
CA GLN A 96 16.06 -3.20 -12.73
C GLN A 96 14.96 -4.02 -12.03
N ASP A 97 15.11 -4.27 -10.72
CA ASP A 97 14.07 -4.89 -9.91
C ASP A 97 12.95 -3.86 -9.72
N GLY A 98 11.73 -4.32 -9.62
CA GLY A 98 10.55 -3.45 -9.50
C GLY A 98 10.57 -2.50 -8.30
N TRP A 99 9.47 -1.86 -8.06
CA TRP A 99 9.25 -1.01 -6.88
C TRP A 99 9.09 -1.87 -5.63
N GLN A 100 9.33 -1.30 -4.45
CA GLN A 100 9.05 -1.95 -3.17
C GLN A 100 8.61 -0.93 -2.12
N MET A 101 7.84 -1.41 -1.13
CA MET A 101 7.56 -0.66 0.09
C MET A 101 8.77 -0.73 1.04
N PRO A 102 8.95 0.23 1.97
CA PRO A 102 10.00 0.21 2.97
C PRO A 102 9.96 -1.08 3.81
N GLN A 103 11.14 -1.67 4.08
CA GLN A 103 11.23 -2.93 4.80
C GLN A 103 12.67 -3.24 5.20
N GLY A 104 12.86 -3.82 6.38
CA GLY A 104 14.20 -4.23 6.79
C GLY A 104 14.22 -5.34 7.83
N GLY A 105 15.41 -5.68 8.28
CA GLY A 105 15.60 -6.75 9.25
C GLY A 105 15.34 -6.29 10.68
N ILE A 106 14.84 -7.20 11.52
CA ILE A 106 14.77 -7.00 12.95
C ILE A 106 16.13 -7.37 13.55
N GLU A 107 16.67 -6.51 14.40
CA GLU A 107 17.91 -6.74 15.11
C GLU A 107 17.70 -7.65 16.33
N PRO A 108 18.74 -8.34 16.84
CA PRO A 108 18.61 -9.16 18.03
C PRO A 108 18.10 -8.38 19.24
N GLY A 109 16.96 -8.78 19.77
CA GLY A 109 16.32 -8.14 20.93
C GLY A 109 15.48 -6.90 20.60
N GLU A 110 15.39 -6.52 19.33
CA GLU A 110 14.55 -5.39 18.87
C GLU A 110 13.09 -5.83 18.73
N ALA A 111 12.16 -4.97 19.21
CA ALA A 111 10.74 -5.22 18.96
C ALA A 111 10.38 -4.89 17.49
N PRO A 112 9.42 -5.61 16.88
CA PRO A 112 9.05 -5.39 15.47
C PRO A 112 8.64 -3.95 15.16
N LEU A 113 7.92 -3.28 16.06
CA LEU A 113 7.53 -1.88 15.86
C LEU A 113 8.73 -0.94 15.87
N ASP A 114 9.69 -1.16 16.78
CA ASP A 114 10.90 -0.35 16.86
C ASP A 114 11.75 -0.50 15.59
N ALA A 115 11.85 -1.75 15.08
CA ALA A 115 12.49 -2.03 13.80
C ALA A 115 11.80 -1.29 12.65
N ALA A 116 10.46 -1.27 12.59
CA ALA A 116 9.73 -0.57 11.54
C ALA A 116 9.97 0.94 11.58
N LEU A 117 9.98 1.55 12.77
CA LEU A 117 10.27 2.98 12.93
C LEU A 117 11.73 3.32 12.63
N ARG A 118 12.68 2.44 12.93
CA ARG A 118 14.10 2.58 12.57
C ARG A 118 14.26 2.51 11.06
N GLU A 119 13.73 1.49 10.40
CA GLU A 119 13.80 1.31 8.94
C GLU A 119 13.15 2.48 8.18
N LEU A 120 12.03 3.01 8.69
CA LEU A 120 11.40 4.19 8.11
C LEU A 120 12.38 5.39 8.09
N ARG A 121 13.11 5.65 9.19
CA ARG A 121 14.11 6.72 9.26
C ARG A 121 15.34 6.44 8.40
N GLU A 122 15.80 5.19 8.36
CA GLU A 122 16.98 4.79 7.63
C GLU A 122 16.75 4.81 6.11
N GLU A 123 15.60 4.35 5.64
CA GLU A 123 15.31 4.21 4.21
C GLU A 123 14.74 5.48 3.58
N ILE A 124 13.90 6.25 4.30
CA ILE A 124 13.22 7.42 3.73
C ILE A 124 13.45 8.74 4.48
N GLY A 125 14.32 8.71 5.50
CA GLY A 125 14.85 9.92 6.15
C GLY A 125 13.87 10.68 7.01
N THR A 126 12.72 10.09 7.38
CA THR A 126 11.69 10.74 8.21
C THR A 126 11.10 9.78 9.22
N ASP A 127 10.65 10.31 10.35
CA ASP A 127 9.85 9.62 11.37
C ASP A 127 8.43 10.21 11.51
N LYS A 128 8.06 11.10 10.59
CA LYS A 128 6.74 11.74 10.57
C LYS A 128 5.66 10.81 10.07
N ALA A 129 5.43 9.74 10.82
CA ALA A 129 4.37 8.79 10.54
C ALA A 129 3.75 8.28 11.85
N THR A 130 2.48 7.93 11.79
CA THR A 130 1.77 7.26 12.89
C THR A 130 1.35 5.87 12.45
N VAL A 131 1.48 4.90 13.34
CA VAL A 131 1.00 3.53 13.12
C VAL A 131 -0.52 3.53 13.20
N ILE A 132 -1.18 3.01 12.18
CA ILE A 132 -2.64 2.91 12.11
C ILE A 132 -3.13 1.45 12.19
N ALA A 133 -2.29 0.49 11.83
CA ALA A 133 -2.57 -0.93 12.02
C ALA A 133 -1.29 -1.75 12.00
N GLU A 134 -1.38 -2.94 12.58
CA GLU A 134 -0.35 -3.98 12.56
C GLU A 134 -0.94 -5.25 11.95
N SER A 135 -0.18 -6.00 11.15
CA SER A 135 -0.66 -7.24 10.55
C SER A 135 -0.97 -8.29 11.62
N HIS A 136 -2.09 -9.00 11.47
CA HIS A 136 -2.48 -10.05 12.41
C HIS A 136 -1.40 -11.13 12.52
N SER A 137 -0.74 -11.42 11.41
CA SER A 137 0.16 -12.54 11.30
C SER A 137 1.50 -12.16 10.68
N TRP A 138 2.50 -12.99 10.89
CA TRP A 138 3.77 -12.93 10.19
C TRP A 138 3.62 -13.51 8.79
N MET A 139 4.02 -12.74 7.78
CA MET A 139 3.93 -13.11 6.37
C MET A 139 5.29 -13.57 5.85
N ARG A 140 5.34 -14.60 5.02
CA ARG A 140 6.59 -15.19 4.51
C ARG A 140 6.68 -15.08 3.00
N TYR A 141 7.91 -14.90 2.53
CA TYR A 141 8.24 -15.18 1.14
C TYR A 141 9.56 -15.95 1.04
N GLU A 142 9.69 -16.71 -0.04
CA GLU A 142 10.90 -17.47 -0.37
C GLU A 142 11.77 -16.69 -1.35
N LEU A 143 13.09 -16.79 -1.17
CA LEU A 143 14.02 -16.29 -2.17
C LEU A 143 13.97 -17.16 -3.43
N PRO A 144 14.08 -16.58 -4.63
CA PRO A 144 14.36 -17.33 -5.82
C PRO A 144 15.61 -18.20 -5.66
N ALA A 145 15.64 -19.40 -6.25
CA ALA A 145 16.71 -20.37 -6.08
C ALA A 145 18.12 -19.79 -6.35
N HIS A 146 18.23 -18.87 -7.31
CA HIS A 146 19.50 -18.24 -7.66
C HIS A 146 20.02 -17.24 -6.61
N LEU A 147 19.21 -16.82 -5.64
CA LEU A 147 19.55 -15.92 -4.54
C LEU A 147 19.80 -16.66 -3.21
N VAL A 148 19.26 -17.89 -3.06
CA VAL A 148 19.50 -18.72 -1.88
C VAL A 148 20.99 -18.99 -1.77
N GLY A 149 21.53 -18.85 -0.55
CA GLY A 149 22.98 -19.02 -0.27
C GLY A 149 23.85 -17.80 -0.67
N LYS A 150 23.31 -16.77 -1.34
CA LYS A 150 24.09 -15.60 -1.79
C LYS A 150 23.80 -14.33 -1.00
N VAL A 151 22.55 -14.14 -0.58
CA VAL A 151 22.17 -12.95 0.18
C VAL A 151 22.15 -13.25 1.67
N TRP A 152 22.30 -12.22 2.50
CA TRP A 152 22.29 -12.32 3.98
C TRP A 152 23.26 -13.37 4.53
N GLY A 153 24.47 -13.46 3.95
CA GLY A 153 25.48 -14.44 4.35
C GLY A 153 25.12 -15.89 4.07
N GLY A 154 24.13 -16.15 3.21
CA GLY A 154 23.72 -17.49 2.83
C GLY A 154 22.89 -18.25 3.88
N ARG A 155 22.59 -17.61 5.02
CA ARG A 155 21.93 -18.26 6.16
C ARG A 155 20.43 -18.51 5.92
N TRP A 156 19.75 -17.64 5.17
CA TRP A 156 18.31 -17.58 5.10
C TRP A 156 17.81 -17.98 3.72
N ARG A 157 16.67 -18.67 3.67
CA ARG A 157 16.00 -19.01 2.42
C ARG A 157 14.88 -18.04 2.03
N GLY A 158 14.56 -17.08 2.92
CA GLY A 158 13.52 -16.09 2.72
C GLY A 158 13.43 -15.13 3.89
N GLN A 159 12.38 -14.34 3.93
CA GLN A 159 12.04 -13.51 5.08
C GLN A 159 10.68 -13.88 5.65
N GLN A 160 10.54 -13.65 6.96
CA GLN A 160 9.29 -13.66 7.69
C GLN A 160 9.08 -12.25 8.23
N GLN A 161 8.05 -11.57 7.76
CA GLN A 161 7.83 -10.15 7.98
C GLN A 161 6.59 -9.88 8.81
N LYS A 162 6.72 -9.00 9.80
CA LYS A 162 5.62 -8.33 10.46
C LYS A 162 5.36 -7.01 9.75
N TRP A 163 4.13 -6.71 9.38
CA TRP A 163 3.80 -5.52 8.60
C TRP A 163 3.07 -4.48 9.44
N PHE A 164 3.39 -3.22 9.19
CA PHE A 164 2.76 -2.07 9.81
C PHE A 164 2.18 -1.15 8.75
N ALA A 165 0.89 -0.83 8.87
CA ALA A 165 0.28 0.26 8.14
C ALA A 165 0.53 1.56 8.90
N MET A 166 1.06 2.57 8.21
CA MET A 166 1.36 3.86 8.80
C MET A 166 0.77 4.99 7.95
N ARG A 167 0.32 6.06 8.60
CA ARG A 167 -0.08 7.31 7.95
C ARG A 167 1.08 8.28 7.98
N PHE A 168 1.50 8.76 6.82
CA PHE A 168 2.49 9.83 6.70
C PHE A 168 1.87 11.16 7.11
N LEU A 169 2.55 11.89 8.00
CA LEU A 169 2.10 13.16 8.59
C LEU A 169 2.93 14.35 8.10
N GLY A 170 3.95 14.10 7.29
CA GLY A 170 4.85 15.11 6.76
C GLY A 170 4.43 15.59 5.38
N GLN A 171 5.31 16.38 4.77
CA GLN A 171 5.23 16.82 3.38
C GLN A 171 6.18 15.98 2.52
N ASP A 172 5.90 15.85 1.22
CA ASP A 172 6.75 15.12 0.28
C ASP A 172 8.20 15.62 0.27
N SER A 173 8.43 16.92 0.52
CA SER A 173 9.75 17.53 0.64
C SER A 173 10.56 17.06 1.86
N GLU A 174 9.94 16.41 2.82
CA GLU A 174 10.58 15.89 4.03
C GLU A 174 11.02 14.43 3.86
N ILE A 175 10.67 13.80 2.74
CA ILE A 175 11.19 12.49 2.36
C ILE A 175 12.59 12.67 1.78
N ASN A 176 13.57 12.08 2.45
CA ASN A 176 14.97 12.17 2.06
C ASN A 176 15.58 10.78 1.90
N LEU A 177 15.87 10.41 0.66
CA LEU A 177 16.53 9.13 0.36
C LEU A 177 18.07 9.18 0.54
N VAL A 178 18.64 10.38 0.74
CA VAL A 178 20.09 10.56 0.98
C VAL A 178 20.33 10.45 2.49
N THR A 179 20.26 9.25 2.99
CA THR A 179 20.49 8.89 4.40
C THR A 179 21.93 8.41 4.60
N ALA A 180 22.32 8.04 5.82
CA ALA A 180 23.65 7.51 6.11
C ALA A 180 23.95 6.21 5.34
N HIS A 181 22.92 5.40 5.07
CA HIS A 181 23.00 4.16 4.31
C HIS A 181 21.88 4.13 3.25
N PRO A 182 22.02 4.88 2.14
CA PRO A 182 20.96 5.01 1.16
C PRO A 182 20.68 3.67 0.47
N GLU A 183 19.42 3.24 0.51
CA GLU A 183 18.98 2.02 -0.16
C GLU A 183 18.20 2.31 -1.45
N PHE A 184 17.56 3.48 -1.54
CA PHE A 184 16.71 3.88 -2.65
C PHE A 184 17.32 5.05 -3.43
N PHE A 185 17.00 5.10 -4.75
CA PHE A 185 17.43 6.23 -5.60
C PHE A 185 16.24 7.06 -6.10
N THR A 186 15.02 6.52 -6.04
CA THR A 186 13.78 7.22 -6.43
C THR A 186 12.59 6.64 -5.70
N TRP A 187 11.55 7.45 -5.52
CA TRP A 187 10.31 7.06 -4.88
C TRP A 187 9.11 7.73 -5.54
N ARG A 188 7.92 7.24 -5.24
CA ARG A 188 6.65 7.87 -5.58
C ARG A 188 5.53 7.36 -4.71
N TRP A 189 4.45 8.10 -4.66
CA TRP A 189 3.16 7.58 -4.22
C TRP A 189 2.51 6.78 -5.35
N ALA A 190 1.86 5.69 -5.03
CA ALA A 190 1.17 4.83 -5.99
C ALA A 190 -0.20 4.42 -5.46
N PRO A 191 -1.24 4.38 -6.31
CA PRO A 191 -2.53 3.84 -5.90
C PRO A 191 -2.36 2.42 -5.34
N ALA A 192 -2.94 2.14 -4.16
CA ALA A 192 -2.80 0.83 -3.50
C ALA A 192 -3.13 -0.34 -4.44
N ALA A 193 -4.16 -0.19 -5.28
CA ALA A 193 -4.56 -1.21 -6.25
C ALA A 193 -3.50 -1.56 -7.31
N SER A 194 -2.56 -0.65 -7.59
CA SER A 194 -1.52 -0.84 -8.60
C SER A 194 -0.18 -1.34 -8.03
N VAL A 195 0.00 -1.28 -6.71
CA VAL A 195 1.28 -1.61 -6.07
C VAL A 195 1.74 -3.03 -6.40
N ALA A 196 0.84 -4.01 -6.36
CA ALA A 196 1.18 -5.41 -6.64
C ALA A 196 1.71 -5.66 -8.07
N GLU A 197 1.37 -4.78 -9.02
CA GLU A 197 1.85 -4.86 -10.41
C GLU A 197 3.26 -4.26 -10.58
N LEU A 198 3.65 -3.39 -9.65
CA LEU A 198 4.94 -2.70 -9.67
C LEU A 198 6.06 -3.52 -9.04
N ILE A 199 5.70 -4.52 -8.23
CA ILE A 199 6.62 -5.25 -7.37
C ILE A 199 7.32 -6.39 -8.11
N VAL A 200 8.56 -6.69 -7.71
CA VAL A 200 9.31 -7.86 -8.20
C VAL A 200 8.53 -9.16 -7.97
N GLY A 201 8.54 -10.04 -8.97
CA GLY A 201 7.64 -11.19 -9.06
C GLY A 201 7.59 -12.09 -7.82
N PHE A 202 8.73 -12.40 -7.20
CA PHE A 202 8.78 -13.31 -6.04
C PHE A 202 8.21 -12.73 -4.75
N LYS A 203 8.03 -11.40 -4.64
CA LYS A 203 7.38 -10.73 -3.52
C LYS A 203 5.90 -10.41 -3.79
N ARG A 204 5.42 -10.62 -5.00
CA ARG A 204 4.08 -10.19 -5.41
C ARG A 204 2.99 -10.74 -4.51
N GLN A 205 3.06 -12.02 -4.15
CA GLN A 205 2.07 -12.67 -3.30
C GLN A 205 2.04 -12.07 -1.90
N LEU A 206 3.22 -11.79 -1.33
CA LEU A 206 3.34 -11.10 -0.05
C LEU A 206 2.64 -9.74 -0.09
N TYR A 207 2.89 -8.92 -1.12
CA TYR A 207 2.30 -7.59 -1.25
C TYR A 207 0.79 -7.64 -1.49
N LEU A 208 0.30 -8.65 -2.20
CA LEU A 208 -1.14 -8.89 -2.33
C LEU A 208 -1.79 -9.16 -0.97
N ALA A 209 -1.16 -9.99 -0.12
CA ALA A 209 -1.65 -10.26 1.22
C ALA A 209 -1.64 -9.00 2.11
N VAL A 210 -0.58 -8.19 2.03
CA VAL A 210 -0.47 -6.89 2.74
C VAL A 210 -1.58 -5.94 2.31
N LEU A 211 -1.82 -5.81 0.99
CA LEU A 211 -2.85 -4.93 0.46
C LEU A 211 -4.27 -5.46 0.75
N GLN A 212 -4.45 -6.76 0.86
CA GLN A 212 -5.72 -7.34 1.32
C GLN A 212 -6.00 -6.94 2.77
N GLU A 213 -5.00 -6.99 3.63
CA GLU A 213 -5.16 -6.66 5.04
C GLU A 213 -5.32 -5.15 5.26
N PHE A 214 -4.53 -4.33 4.58
CA PHE A 214 -4.46 -2.89 4.82
C PHE A 214 -5.11 -2.01 3.74
N GLY A 215 -5.52 -2.58 2.60
CA GLY A 215 -6.04 -1.78 1.48
C GLY A 215 -7.29 -0.96 1.80
N HIS A 216 -8.06 -1.34 2.83
CA HIS A 216 -9.19 -0.57 3.32
C HIS A 216 -8.77 0.74 4.02
N LEU A 217 -7.50 0.84 4.44
CA LEU A 217 -6.90 2.04 5.06
C LEU A 217 -6.40 3.05 4.02
N ALA A 218 -6.41 2.68 2.73
CA ALA A 218 -6.07 3.53 1.59
C ALA A 218 -7.24 4.48 1.23
N THR A 219 -7.93 5.01 2.23
CA THR A 219 -8.96 6.04 2.06
C THR A 219 -8.36 7.40 2.31
N PRO A 220 -8.73 8.44 1.53
CA PRO A 220 -8.38 9.81 1.86
C PRO A 220 -8.88 10.17 3.26
N ASP A 221 -8.08 10.94 3.99
CA ASP A 221 -8.47 11.44 5.31
C ASP A 221 -9.45 12.59 5.11
N ASP A 222 -10.74 12.38 5.39
CA ASP A 222 -11.80 13.42 5.28
C ASP A 222 -11.61 14.58 6.28
N THR A 223 -10.58 14.53 7.13
CA THR A 223 -10.39 15.51 8.24
C THR A 223 -9.64 16.78 7.84
N THR A 224 -9.14 16.93 6.60
CA THR A 224 -8.30 18.08 6.21
C THR A 224 -9.04 19.22 5.48
N HIS A 225 -10.37 19.20 5.35
CA HIS A 225 -11.11 20.21 4.58
C HIS A 225 -11.80 21.32 5.38
N ASP A 226 -11.59 21.45 6.71
CA ASP A 226 -12.26 22.47 7.53
C ASP A 226 -11.34 23.61 8.06
N ALA A 227 -10.20 23.85 7.42
CA ALA A 227 -9.29 24.94 7.81
C ALA A 227 -9.15 26.06 6.73
N ALA A 228 -10.17 26.25 5.87
CA ALA A 228 -10.26 27.46 5.04
C ALA A 228 -11.32 28.39 5.66
N GLY A 229 -10.89 29.22 6.62
CA GLY A 229 -11.70 30.23 7.25
C GLY A 229 -12.40 31.14 6.23
N SER A 230 -13.70 31.30 6.39
CA SER A 230 -14.50 32.28 5.70
C SER A 230 -13.88 33.69 5.84
N PRO A 231 -13.71 34.43 4.75
CA PRO A 231 -13.26 35.83 4.84
C PRO A 231 -14.36 36.68 5.46
N SER A 232 -14.05 37.30 6.58
CA SER A 232 -14.87 38.29 7.26
C SER A 232 -15.21 39.44 6.31
N ARG A 233 -16.49 39.69 6.10
CA ARG A 233 -17.05 40.80 5.34
C ARG A 233 -16.70 42.14 6.00
N PRO A 234 -16.09 43.12 5.35
CA PRO A 234 -15.83 44.42 5.98
C PRO A 234 -17.14 45.15 6.25
N GLN A 235 -17.33 45.61 7.50
CA GLN A 235 -18.40 46.54 7.86
C GLN A 235 -18.07 47.90 7.28
N ARG A 236 -19.04 48.55 6.60
CA ARG A 236 -18.99 49.94 6.20
C ARG A 236 -19.32 50.81 7.44
N PRO A 237 -18.59 51.92 7.65
CA PRO A 237 -18.99 52.93 8.63
C PRO A 237 -20.13 53.76 8.10
N GLY A 238 -21.12 54.04 8.97
CA GLY A 238 -22.17 55.03 8.80
C GLY A 238 -21.75 56.42 9.22
#